data_57f1a476e267b79fddb33734974cd98f
#
_entry.id   57f1a476e267b79fddb33734974cd98f
#
_cell.length_a   1.000
_cell.length_b   1.000
_cell.length_c   1.000
_cell.angle_alpha   90.00
_cell.angle_beta   90.00
_cell.angle_gamma   90.00
#
_symmetry.space_group_name_H-M   'P 1'
#
loop_
_entity.id
_entity.type
_entity.pdbx_description
1 polymer ?
#
loop_
_entity_poly.entity_id
_entity_poly.type
_entity_poly.pdbx_seq_one_letter_code
_entity_poly.pdbx_strand_id
1 'polypeptide(L)'
;NPLSYPYEVYKNDKDAAYDLIEDMCKNIYYDKSNDDPFWNNMASSFISGLVASLFTFGKEDEINFNSINALLSHDGKLLKNFVMAKFSSNSYVSTMTMPTISSTSDTRASILSVAREPFCPLVSRKRLSMLLSNSSFSYKDIVSKPTAIFFISKEDDVRVNSLISIFIRQLYM
;
A
#
# COMPACT_ATOMS: atom_id res chain seq x y z
N ASN A 1 10.59 0.96 -5.32
CA ASN A 1 9.28 1.49 -4.91
C ASN A 1 8.16 0.53 -5.32
N PRO A 2 7.49 -0.14 -4.36
CA PRO A 2 6.42 -1.10 -4.67
C PRO A 2 5.16 -0.48 -5.31
N LEU A 3 4.97 0.83 -5.19
CA LEU A 3 3.82 1.52 -5.76
C LEU A 3 4.05 2.00 -7.20
N SER A 4 5.26 1.91 -7.73
CA SER A 4 5.58 2.45 -9.07
C SER A 4 4.83 1.72 -10.18
N TYR A 5 4.80 0.39 -10.17
CA TYR A 5 4.11 -0.38 -11.20
C TYR A 5 2.58 -0.21 -11.15
N PRO A 6 1.90 -0.39 -10.00
CA PRO A 6 0.48 -0.08 -9.92
C PRO A 6 0.13 1.36 -10.33
N TYR A 7 1.00 2.33 -10.04
CA TYR A 7 0.79 3.72 -10.47
C TYR A 7 0.94 3.91 -11.98
N GLU A 8 1.89 3.23 -12.62
CA GLU A 8 1.99 3.24 -14.09
C GLU A 8 0.73 2.67 -14.75
N VAL A 9 0.20 1.56 -14.21
CA VAL A 9 -1.05 0.97 -14.69
C VAL A 9 -2.22 1.93 -14.47
N TYR A 10 -2.29 2.59 -13.32
CA TYR A 10 -3.35 3.55 -12.98
C TYR A 10 -3.51 4.69 -13.99
N LYS A 11 -2.42 5.12 -14.62
CA LYS A 11 -2.45 6.18 -15.65
C LYS A 11 -3.24 5.77 -16.89
N ASN A 12 -3.38 4.46 -17.15
CA ASN A 12 -4.04 3.91 -18.34
C ASN A 12 -5.32 3.15 -18.02
N ASP A 13 -5.32 2.36 -16.95
CA ASP A 13 -6.43 1.51 -16.51
C ASP A 13 -6.52 1.54 -14.99
N LYS A 14 -7.55 2.22 -14.49
CA LYS A 14 -7.75 2.39 -13.05
C LYS A 14 -8.24 1.12 -12.39
N ASP A 15 -9.09 0.35 -13.05
CA ASP A 15 -9.67 -0.86 -12.48
C ASP A 15 -8.57 -1.94 -12.33
N ALA A 16 -7.75 -2.15 -13.36
CA ALA A 16 -6.59 -3.02 -13.26
C ALA A 16 -5.60 -2.57 -12.17
N ALA A 17 -5.41 -1.27 -11.99
CA ALA A 17 -4.56 -0.75 -10.91
C ALA A 17 -5.17 -1.02 -9.52
N TYR A 18 -6.48 -0.94 -9.37
CA TYR A 18 -7.15 -1.27 -8.10
C TYR A 18 -6.98 -2.75 -7.74
N ASP A 19 -7.08 -3.65 -8.71
CA ASP A 19 -6.80 -5.07 -8.50
C ASP A 19 -5.36 -5.30 -8.01
N LEU A 20 -4.38 -4.63 -8.64
CA LEU A 20 -2.97 -4.69 -8.23
C LEU A 20 -2.76 -4.16 -6.81
N ILE A 21 -3.41 -3.05 -6.44
CA ILE A 21 -3.34 -2.47 -5.10
C ILE A 21 -3.93 -3.43 -4.08
N GLU A 22 -5.11 -4.00 -4.36
CA GLU A 22 -5.77 -4.94 -3.45
C GLU A 22 -4.94 -6.21 -3.24
N ASP A 23 -4.40 -6.78 -4.30
CA ASP A 23 -3.56 -7.97 -4.20
C ASP A 23 -2.29 -7.68 -3.38
N MET A 24 -1.65 -6.54 -3.62
CA MET A 24 -0.50 -6.10 -2.83
C MET A 24 -0.87 -5.94 -1.34
N CYS A 25 -1.98 -5.26 -1.04
CA CYS A 25 -2.41 -5.03 0.34
C CYS A 25 -2.82 -6.33 1.03
N LYS A 26 -3.55 -7.21 0.36
CA LYS A 26 -3.88 -8.56 0.87
C LYS A 26 -2.63 -9.35 1.23
N ASN A 27 -1.57 -9.26 0.41
CA ASN A 27 -0.30 -9.90 0.72
C ASN A 27 0.41 -9.33 1.94
N ILE A 28 0.39 -8.00 2.11
CA ILE A 28 1.02 -7.33 3.24
C ILE A 28 0.37 -7.76 4.56
N TYR A 29 -0.97 -7.93 4.56
CA TYR A 29 -1.75 -8.25 5.77
C TYR A 29 -2.11 -9.73 5.89
N TYR A 30 -1.57 -10.60 5.02
CA TYR A 30 -1.86 -12.02 5.09
C TYR A 30 -1.14 -12.68 6.27
N ASP A 31 -1.93 -13.24 7.19
CA ASP A 31 -1.43 -14.02 8.31
C ASP A 31 -2.16 -15.38 8.36
N LYS A 32 -1.40 -16.46 8.15
CA LYS A 32 -1.91 -17.83 8.21
C LYS A 32 -2.35 -18.28 9.60
N SER A 33 -1.81 -17.65 10.64
CA SER A 33 -2.05 -18.03 12.04
C SER A 33 -3.25 -17.30 12.65
N ASN A 34 -3.86 -16.37 11.92
CA ASN A 34 -4.94 -15.56 12.44
C ASN A 34 -6.31 -16.18 12.15
N ASP A 35 -6.97 -16.69 13.18
CA ASP A 35 -8.32 -17.27 13.11
C ASP A 35 -9.42 -16.20 12.89
N ASP A 36 -9.14 -14.91 13.20
CA ASP A 36 -10.04 -13.78 12.95
C ASP A 36 -9.42 -12.80 11.95
N PRO A 37 -9.71 -12.94 10.64
CA PRO A 37 -9.14 -12.08 9.61
C PRO A 37 -9.77 -10.67 9.55
N PHE A 38 -10.76 -10.35 10.40
CA PHE A 38 -11.49 -9.08 10.32
C PHE A 38 -10.56 -7.86 10.34
N TRP A 39 -9.65 -7.79 11.29
CA TRP A 39 -8.76 -6.65 11.47
C TRP A 39 -7.80 -6.49 10.30
N ASN A 40 -7.25 -7.59 9.81
CA ASN A 40 -6.34 -7.62 8.67
C ASN A 40 -7.07 -7.23 7.37
N ASN A 41 -8.30 -7.72 7.17
CA ASN A 41 -9.11 -7.36 6.01
C ASN A 41 -9.48 -5.87 6.03
N MET A 42 -9.88 -5.34 7.19
CA MET A 42 -10.20 -3.91 7.34
C MET A 42 -8.98 -3.03 7.11
N ALA A 43 -7.82 -3.41 7.64
CA ALA A 43 -6.56 -2.70 7.40
C ALA A 43 -6.16 -2.74 5.93
N SER A 44 -6.23 -3.91 5.29
CA SER A 44 -5.95 -4.10 3.86
C SER A 44 -6.83 -3.19 2.99
N SER A 45 -8.15 -3.23 3.19
CA SER A 45 -9.09 -2.38 2.45
C SER A 45 -8.80 -0.89 2.67
N PHE A 46 -8.56 -0.48 3.91
CA PHE A 46 -8.27 0.90 4.25
C PHE A 46 -6.98 1.40 3.55
N ILE A 47 -5.91 0.61 3.56
CA ILE A 47 -4.67 0.96 2.87
C ILE A 47 -4.86 0.99 1.37
N SER A 48 -5.63 0.07 0.77
CA SER A 48 -5.96 0.09 -0.66
C SER A 48 -6.62 1.41 -1.06
N GLY A 49 -7.58 1.89 -0.26
CA GLY A 49 -8.20 3.19 -0.48
C GLY A 49 -7.24 4.37 -0.31
N LEU A 50 -6.32 4.33 0.65
CA LEU A 50 -5.30 5.38 0.82
C LEU A 50 -4.31 5.41 -0.35
N VAL A 51 -3.87 4.25 -0.85
CA VAL A 51 -3.01 4.17 -2.05
C VAL A 51 -3.73 4.75 -3.27
N ALA A 52 -4.99 4.39 -3.49
CA ALA A 52 -5.78 4.93 -4.59
C ALA A 52 -6.00 6.44 -4.48
N SER A 53 -6.17 6.97 -3.25
CA SER A 53 -6.26 8.42 -3.02
C SER A 53 -4.94 9.12 -3.35
N LEU A 54 -3.82 8.50 -2.99
CA LEU A 54 -2.49 9.00 -3.30
C LEU A 54 -2.23 9.03 -4.81
N PHE A 55 -2.67 8.01 -5.55
CA PHE A 55 -2.58 7.96 -7.02
C PHE A 55 -3.41 9.08 -7.70
N THR A 56 -4.49 9.49 -7.06
CA THR A 56 -5.36 10.55 -7.60
C THR A 56 -4.83 11.96 -7.36
N PHE A 57 -4.22 12.22 -6.21
CA PHE A 57 -3.84 13.57 -5.77
C PHE A 57 -2.35 13.76 -5.48
N GLY A 58 -1.59 12.67 -5.31
CA GLY A 58 -0.16 12.75 -5.06
C GLY A 58 0.62 13.11 -6.32
N LYS A 59 1.76 13.76 -6.12
CA LYS A 59 2.75 13.93 -7.18
C LYS A 59 3.55 12.64 -7.36
N GLU A 60 4.20 12.46 -8.48
CA GLU A 60 4.91 11.23 -8.82
C GLU A 60 5.99 10.86 -7.77
N ASP A 61 6.70 11.84 -7.23
CA ASP A 61 7.69 11.68 -6.17
C ASP A 61 7.08 11.38 -4.79
N GLU A 62 5.80 11.66 -4.62
CA GLU A 62 5.03 11.36 -3.40
C GLU A 62 4.41 9.95 -3.41
N ILE A 63 4.42 9.23 -4.54
CA ILE A 63 3.84 7.89 -4.66
C ILE A 63 4.78 6.85 -4.07
N ASN A 64 4.76 6.69 -2.76
CA ASN A 64 5.62 5.76 -2.02
C ASN A 64 5.06 5.43 -0.62
N PHE A 65 5.67 4.45 0.04
CA PHE A 65 5.24 4.01 1.38
C PHE A 65 5.42 5.05 2.48
N ASN A 66 6.35 6.01 2.33
CA ASN A 66 6.49 7.09 3.30
C ASN A 66 5.25 7.99 3.33
N SER A 67 4.69 8.28 2.16
CA SER A 67 3.47 9.06 2.03
C SER A 67 2.26 8.33 2.63
N ILE A 68 2.15 7.01 2.43
CA ILE A 68 1.12 6.20 3.09
C ILE A 68 1.26 6.28 4.62
N ASN A 69 2.48 6.12 5.15
CA ASN A 69 2.72 6.25 6.58
C ASN A 69 2.41 7.66 7.11
N ALA A 70 2.70 8.69 6.34
CA ALA A 70 2.32 10.07 6.68
C ALA A 70 0.79 10.22 6.76
N LEU A 71 0.05 9.71 5.78
CA LEU A 71 -1.42 9.71 5.80
C LEU A 71 -1.99 8.96 7.00
N LEU A 72 -1.41 7.81 7.36
CA LEU A 72 -1.80 7.03 8.54
C LEU A 72 -1.55 7.77 9.86
N SER A 73 -0.64 8.75 9.88
CA SER A 73 -0.33 9.53 11.08
C SER A 73 -1.34 10.67 11.33
N HIS A 74 -2.20 10.97 10.37
CA HIS A 74 -3.23 12.00 10.53
C HIS A 74 -4.43 11.49 11.33
N ASP A 75 -5.13 12.44 11.95
CA ASP A 75 -6.40 12.18 12.63
C ASP A 75 -7.46 11.66 11.64
N GLY A 76 -8.19 10.62 12.05
CA GLY A 76 -9.28 10.05 11.26
C GLY A 76 -10.37 11.07 10.88
N LYS A 77 -10.56 12.16 11.63
CA LYS A 77 -11.47 13.24 11.29
C LYS A 77 -11.00 14.03 10.06
N LEU A 78 -9.70 14.30 9.97
CA LEU A 78 -9.12 14.99 8.81
C LEU A 78 -9.22 14.11 7.56
N LEU A 79 -8.91 12.82 7.68
CA LEU A 79 -9.06 11.86 6.58
C LEU A 79 -10.51 11.76 6.11
N LYS A 80 -11.48 11.70 7.04
CA LYS A 80 -12.91 11.70 6.71
C LYS A 80 -13.31 12.93 5.91
N ASN A 81 -12.96 14.11 6.39
CA ASN A 81 -13.27 15.36 5.70
C ASN A 81 -12.65 15.41 4.31
N PHE A 82 -11.41 14.96 4.17
CA PHE A 82 -10.72 14.88 2.89
C PHE A 82 -11.43 13.92 1.92
N VAL A 83 -11.75 12.71 2.35
CA VAL A 83 -12.44 11.72 1.50
C VAL A 83 -13.81 12.25 1.07
N MET A 84 -14.61 12.76 2.01
CA MET A 84 -15.95 13.31 1.70
C MET A 84 -15.92 14.54 0.78
N ALA A 85 -14.87 15.35 0.86
CA ALA A 85 -14.74 16.55 0.03
C ALA A 85 -14.21 16.27 -1.38
N LYS A 86 -13.44 15.20 -1.56
CA LYS A 86 -12.69 14.93 -2.81
C LYS A 86 -13.21 13.75 -3.62
N PHE A 87 -13.96 12.84 -3.01
CA PHE A 87 -14.45 11.63 -3.65
C PHE A 87 -15.97 11.51 -3.52
N SER A 88 -16.61 11.01 -4.59
CA SER A 88 -18.02 10.64 -4.52
C SER A 88 -18.22 9.43 -3.59
N SER A 89 -19.41 9.29 -3.02
CA SER A 89 -19.73 8.24 -2.04
C SER A 89 -19.58 6.82 -2.58
N ASN A 90 -19.72 6.64 -3.88
CA ASN A 90 -19.57 5.36 -4.58
C ASN A 90 -18.21 5.21 -5.29
N SER A 91 -17.25 6.09 -5.04
CA SER A 91 -15.89 5.92 -5.56
C SER A 91 -15.16 4.78 -4.85
N TYR A 92 -14.21 4.17 -5.54
CA TYR A 92 -13.34 3.14 -4.95
C TYR A 92 -12.71 3.61 -3.62
N VAL A 93 -12.15 4.82 -3.59
CA VAL A 93 -11.55 5.38 -2.38
C VAL A 93 -12.55 5.47 -1.23
N SER A 94 -13.75 5.99 -1.47
CA SER A 94 -14.79 6.08 -0.44
C SER A 94 -15.22 4.69 0.03
N THR A 95 -15.44 3.76 -0.89
CA THR A 95 -15.83 2.38 -0.56
C THR A 95 -14.82 1.69 0.34
N MET A 96 -13.54 1.86 0.07
CA MET A 96 -12.46 1.21 0.82
C MET A 96 -12.13 1.91 2.15
N THR A 97 -12.25 3.23 2.24
CA THR A 97 -11.83 3.97 3.44
C THR A 97 -12.95 4.27 4.43
N MET A 98 -14.18 4.51 3.96
CA MET A 98 -15.28 4.97 4.81
C MET A 98 -15.69 3.98 5.91
N PRO A 99 -15.66 2.65 5.70
CA PRO A 99 -15.95 1.71 6.78
C PRO A 99 -15.05 1.91 8.01
N THR A 100 -13.76 2.14 7.79
CA THR A 100 -12.78 2.43 8.86
C THR A 100 -12.97 3.83 9.43
N ILE A 101 -13.04 4.86 8.59
CA ILE A 101 -13.10 6.27 9.05
C ILE A 101 -14.39 6.57 9.81
N SER A 102 -15.50 5.93 9.45
CA SER A 102 -16.81 6.15 10.07
C SER A 102 -17.08 5.24 11.27
N SER A 103 -16.18 4.28 11.58
CA SER A 103 -16.30 3.43 12.75
C SER A 103 -16.13 4.22 14.06
N THR A 104 -16.44 3.60 15.19
CA THR A 104 -16.20 4.18 16.52
C THR A 104 -14.73 4.49 16.73
N SER A 105 -14.41 5.39 17.67
CA SER A 105 -13.02 5.78 17.97
C SER A 105 -12.11 4.59 18.26
N ASP A 106 -12.60 3.64 19.06
CA ASP A 106 -11.82 2.49 19.52
C ASP A 106 -11.60 1.48 18.39
N THR A 107 -12.66 1.17 17.63
CA THR A 107 -12.55 0.31 16.44
C THR A 107 -11.60 0.91 15.42
N ARG A 108 -11.72 2.21 15.14
CA ARG A 108 -10.83 2.90 14.22
C ARG A 108 -9.38 2.87 14.70
N ALA A 109 -9.14 3.15 15.99
CA ALA A 109 -7.80 3.10 16.56
C ALA A 109 -7.17 1.71 16.42
N SER A 110 -7.94 0.64 16.65
CA SER A 110 -7.50 -0.74 16.48
C SER A 110 -7.15 -1.04 15.01
N ILE A 111 -8.01 -0.69 14.06
CA ILE A 111 -7.74 -0.89 12.62
C ILE A 111 -6.49 -0.10 12.20
N LEU A 112 -6.35 1.15 12.63
CA LEU A 112 -5.18 1.98 12.31
C LEU A 112 -3.88 1.42 12.92
N SER A 113 -3.95 0.79 14.10
CA SER A 113 -2.81 0.11 14.70
C SER A 113 -2.34 -1.06 13.82
N VAL A 114 -3.26 -1.93 13.43
CA VAL A 114 -2.97 -3.05 12.50
C VAL A 114 -2.47 -2.52 11.15
N ALA A 115 -3.10 -1.47 10.63
CA ALA A 115 -2.70 -0.89 9.34
C ALA A 115 -1.27 -0.32 9.36
N ARG A 116 -0.78 0.20 10.49
CA ARG A 116 0.58 0.74 10.64
C ARG A 116 1.66 -0.32 10.80
N GLU A 117 1.32 -1.46 11.36
CA GLU A 117 2.28 -2.48 11.76
C GLU A 117 3.27 -2.86 10.64
N PRO A 118 2.86 -3.18 9.41
CA PRO A 118 3.80 -3.54 8.35
C PRO A 118 4.65 -2.37 7.85
N PHE A 119 4.17 -1.13 7.95
CA PHE A 119 4.86 0.06 7.43
C PHE A 119 5.90 0.63 8.39
N CYS A 120 5.60 0.63 9.70
CA CYS A 120 6.51 1.19 10.71
C CYS A 120 7.96 0.69 10.59
N PRO A 121 8.24 -0.62 10.48
CA PRO A 121 9.60 -1.12 10.34
C PRO A 121 10.27 -0.71 9.03
N LEU A 122 9.50 -0.49 7.97
CA LEU A 122 10.00 -0.12 6.65
C LEU A 122 10.40 1.34 6.58
N VAL A 123 9.58 2.23 7.13
CA VAL A 123 9.79 3.69 7.04
C VAL A 123 10.66 4.25 8.16
N SER A 124 10.75 3.58 9.33
CA SER A 124 11.57 4.01 10.47
C SER A 124 13.07 3.90 10.21
N ARG A 125 13.50 3.10 9.25
CA ARG A 125 14.91 2.92 8.89
C ARG A 125 15.25 3.75 7.66
N LYS A 126 16.01 4.82 7.83
CA LYS A 126 16.33 5.79 6.78
C LYS A 126 16.78 5.15 5.45
N ARG A 127 17.67 4.16 5.49
CA ARG A 127 18.17 3.49 4.27
C ARG A 127 17.07 2.71 3.55
N LEU A 128 16.23 2.00 4.29
CA LEU A 128 15.12 1.22 3.72
C LEU A 128 14.02 2.14 3.19
N SER A 129 13.69 3.17 3.95
CA SER A 129 12.76 4.22 3.54
C SER A 129 13.18 4.89 2.22
N MET A 130 14.46 5.24 2.08
CA MET A 130 15.00 5.80 0.82
C MET A 130 14.96 4.80 -0.33
N LEU A 131 15.27 3.52 -0.09
CA LEU A 131 15.19 2.47 -1.09
C LEU A 131 13.76 2.29 -1.61
N LEU A 132 12.76 2.36 -0.74
CA LEU A 132 11.36 2.14 -1.07
C LEU A 132 10.67 3.38 -1.66
N SER A 133 11.23 4.56 -1.53
CA SER A 133 10.66 5.79 -2.09
C SER A 133 11.04 6.03 -3.55
N ASN A 134 12.11 5.43 -4.05
CA ASN A 134 12.55 5.62 -5.43
C ASN A 134 12.51 4.33 -6.23
N SER A 135 12.35 4.44 -7.55
CA SER A 135 12.51 3.34 -8.50
C SER A 135 13.70 3.64 -9.40
N SER A 136 14.67 2.73 -9.44
CA SER A 136 15.87 2.82 -10.30
C SER A 136 15.71 2.06 -11.62
N PHE A 137 14.60 1.35 -11.80
CA PHE A 137 14.25 0.60 -13.01
C PHE A 137 12.72 0.56 -13.16
N SER A 138 12.23 0.29 -14.36
CA SER A 138 10.83 -0.04 -14.61
C SER A 138 10.66 -1.55 -14.83
N TYR A 139 9.47 -2.08 -14.58
CA TYR A 139 9.15 -3.48 -14.88
C TYR A 139 9.26 -3.78 -16.38
N LYS A 140 8.94 -2.81 -17.23
CA LYS A 140 9.12 -2.91 -18.70
C LYS A 140 10.57 -3.13 -19.09
N ASP A 141 11.52 -2.49 -18.39
CA ASP A 141 12.95 -2.68 -18.68
C ASP A 141 13.41 -4.10 -18.35
N ILE A 142 12.85 -4.71 -17.31
CA ILE A 142 13.18 -6.08 -16.90
C ILE A 142 12.70 -7.09 -17.94
N VAL A 143 11.46 -6.96 -18.43
CA VAL A 143 10.88 -7.93 -19.38
C VAL A 143 11.32 -7.70 -20.83
N SER A 144 11.87 -6.53 -21.15
CA SER A 144 12.29 -6.18 -22.53
C SER A 144 13.57 -6.89 -22.99
N LYS A 145 14.35 -7.44 -22.06
CA LYS A 145 15.64 -8.10 -22.35
C LYS A 145 15.92 -9.23 -21.34
N PRO A 146 16.74 -10.23 -21.68
CA PRO A 146 17.18 -11.24 -20.73
C PRO A 146 17.81 -10.57 -19.49
N THR A 147 17.16 -10.72 -18.34
CA THR A 147 17.56 -10.03 -17.10
C THR A 147 17.64 -11.03 -15.96
N ALA A 148 18.72 -11.02 -15.19
CA ALA A 148 18.85 -11.76 -13.94
C ALA A 148 18.71 -10.78 -12.75
N ILE A 149 17.86 -11.12 -11.80
CA ILE A 149 17.61 -10.31 -10.60
C ILE A 149 18.10 -11.08 -9.38
N PHE A 150 18.96 -10.44 -8.58
CA PHE A 150 19.49 -11.02 -7.37
C PHE A 150 18.94 -10.27 -6.15
N PHE A 151 18.22 -10.99 -5.27
CA PHE A 151 17.80 -10.48 -3.98
C PHE A 151 18.79 -10.91 -2.91
N ILE A 152 19.41 -9.94 -2.25
CA ILE A 152 20.33 -10.21 -1.16
C ILE A 152 19.66 -9.76 0.14
N SER A 153 19.23 -10.72 0.95
CA SER A 153 18.64 -10.47 2.27
C SER A 153 19.40 -11.27 3.35
N LYS A 154 19.24 -10.83 4.61
CA LYS A 154 19.63 -11.65 5.76
C LYS A 154 18.59 -12.76 5.94
N GLU A 155 19.02 -13.96 6.32
CA GLU A 155 18.21 -15.19 6.38
C GLU A 155 16.88 -15.05 7.13
N ASP A 156 16.78 -14.20 8.15
CA ASP A 156 15.60 -14.11 9.02
C ASP A 156 14.86 -12.74 8.94
N ASP A 157 15.09 -11.93 7.91
CA ASP A 157 14.37 -10.65 7.82
C ASP A 157 13.02 -10.80 7.08
N VAL A 158 11.99 -11.23 7.83
CA VAL A 158 10.62 -11.43 7.35
C VAL A 158 10.08 -10.22 6.55
N ARG A 159 10.51 -9.00 6.90
CA ARG A 159 10.08 -7.75 6.24
C ARG A 159 10.61 -7.65 4.80
N VAL A 160 11.86 -8.05 4.61
CA VAL A 160 12.47 -8.08 3.26
C VAL A 160 11.79 -9.16 2.41
N ASN A 161 11.44 -10.30 3.01
CA ASN A 161 10.74 -11.38 2.32
C ASN A 161 9.37 -10.93 1.80
N SER A 162 8.61 -10.16 2.58
CA SER A 162 7.32 -9.59 2.13
C SER A 162 7.50 -8.64 0.94
N LEU A 163 8.52 -7.78 0.95
CA LEU A 163 8.84 -6.88 -0.16
C LEU A 163 9.27 -7.64 -1.42
N ILE A 164 10.07 -8.69 -1.26
CA ILE A 164 10.48 -9.58 -2.37
C ILE A 164 9.25 -10.27 -2.97
N SER A 165 8.33 -10.75 -2.13
CA SER A 165 7.09 -11.38 -2.58
C SER A 165 6.22 -10.42 -3.40
N ILE A 166 6.05 -9.17 -2.94
CA ILE A 166 5.34 -8.13 -3.70
C ILE A 166 6.01 -7.90 -5.04
N PHE A 167 7.33 -7.76 -5.06
CA PHE A 167 8.08 -7.53 -6.28
C PHE A 167 7.92 -8.68 -7.29
N ILE A 168 8.10 -9.92 -6.82
CA ILE A 168 7.95 -11.12 -7.67
C ILE A 168 6.53 -11.18 -8.26
N ARG A 169 5.50 -10.95 -7.45
CA ARG A 169 4.12 -10.96 -7.96
C ARG A 169 3.90 -9.92 -9.05
N GLN A 170 4.41 -8.70 -8.87
CA GLN A 170 4.30 -7.65 -9.88
C GLN A 170 5.06 -7.95 -11.19
N LEU A 171 6.02 -8.88 -11.18
CA LEU A 171 6.69 -9.35 -12.39
C LEU A 171 5.85 -10.36 -13.20
N TYR A 172 4.92 -11.06 -12.55
CA TYR A 172 4.08 -12.09 -13.19
C TYR A 172 2.70 -11.57 -13.61
N MET A 173 2.36 -10.35 -13.29
CA MET A 173 1.14 -9.66 -13.71
C MET A 173 1.37 -8.79 -14.95
#